data_d45d128e319e4874e120b8968ac4a678
#
_entry.id   d45d128e319e4874e120b8968ac4a678
#
_cell.length_a   1.000
_cell.length_b   1.000
_cell.length_c   1.000
_cell.angle_alpha   90.00
_cell.angle_beta   90.00
_cell.angle_gamma   90.00
#
_symmetry.space_group_name_H-M   'P 1'
#
loop_
_entity.id
_entity.type
_entity.pdbx_description
1 polymer ?
#
loop_
_entity_poly.entity_id
_entity_poly.type
_entity_poly.pdbx_seq_one_letter_code
_entity_poly.pdbx_strand_id
1 'polypeptide(L)'
;MIHPLLAAASVLVLAGCSVSQDQEVELGRENAAQVNAQLPIVNDPVVAGYIQELGQSIASKTSRADLDWHFYVVNTTQVNAFALPGGYVYVNRGLIETADHLDELTGTLGHEIGHVVERHAVKQMEKAQKTNIGIGVLCSLTNICHSGLGQAAVQVGGTAYFARNSRLDELQADSEGVVNVSRAGYDPRGIPDLFRLLLKEREYQPTKVEGWFMDHPLEEARIQRADQIIIELPEARGNKFLVDSPQFHAFKNRVAALPAPPRQVPAGAP
;
A
#
# COMPACT_ATOMS: atom_id res chain seq x y z
N MET A 1 -48.13 -52.67 -5.20
CA MET A 1 -46.82 -52.45 -4.59
C MET A 1 -46.21 -51.20 -5.20
N ILE A 2 -46.26 -50.09 -4.48
CA ILE A 2 -45.82 -48.80 -4.98
C ILE A 2 -44.51 -48.50 -4.23
N HIS A 3 -43.38 -48.42 -4.93
CA HIS A 3 -42.09 -48.04 -4.38
C HIS A 3 -41.97 -46.53 -4.36
N PRO A 4 -41.60 -45.89 -3.24
CA PRO A 4 -41.27 -44.49 -3.21
C PRO A 4 -39.81 -44.30 -3.65
N LEU A 5 -39.57 -43.55 -4.70
CA LEU A 5 -38.30 -43.01 -5.11
C LEU A 5 -37.88 -41.90 -4.11
N LEU A 6 -36.88 -42.19 -3.31
CA LEU A 6 -36.17 -41.20 -2.51
C LEU A 6 -35.30 -40.37 -3.45
N ALA A 7 -35.71 -39.12 -3.71
CA ALA A 7 -34.87 -38.11 -4.37
C ALA A 7 -33.83 -37.60 -3.33
N ALA A 8 -32.59 -38.03 -3.48
CA ALA A 8 -31.47 -37.46 -2.74
C ALA A 8 -31.17 -36.05 -3.30
N ALA A 9 -31.57 -35.03 -2.56
CA ALA A 9 -31.17 -33.67 -2.84
C ALA A 9 -29.68 -33.51 -2.45
N SER A 10 -28.80 -33.53 -3.47
CA SER A 10 -27.40 -33.15 -3.31
C SER A 10 -27.33 -31.66 -3.03
N VAL A 11 -27.14 -31.31 -1.77
CA VAL A 11 -26.77 -29.94 -1.37
C VAL A 11 -25.35 -29.69 -1.88
N LEU A 12 -25.25 -29.01 -3.02
CA LEU A 12 -23.98 -28.43 -3.48
C LEU A 12 -23.59 -27.34 -2.46
N VAL A 13 -22.70 -27.68 -1.56
CA VAL A 13 -22.02 -26.71 -0.70
C VAL A 13 -21.12 -25.91 -1.66
N LEU A 14 -21.58 -24.74 -2.09
CA LEU A 14 -20.74 -23.71 -2.68
C LEU A 14 -19.76 -23.26 -1.60
N ALA A 15 -18.65 -23.97 -1.45
CA ALA A 15 -17.50 -23.50 -0.72
C ALA A 15 -17.05 -22.22 -1.43
N GLY A 16 -17.41 -21.08 -0.88
CA GLY A 16 -16.88 -19.79 -1.33
C GLY A 16 -15.36 -19.87 -1.21
N CYS A 17 -14.66 -19.87 -2.35
CA CYS A 17 -13.20 -19.86 -2.38
C CYS A 17 -12.70 -18.56 -1.75
N SER A 18 -12.47 -18.57 -0.44
CA SER A 18 -11.67 -17.54 0.21
C SER A 18 -10.20 -17.87 0.00
N VAL A 19 -9.42 -16.87 -0.38
CA VAL A 19 -7.97 -17.03 -0.54
C VAL A 19 -7.33 -17.25 0.84
N SER A 20 -6.65 -18.39 1.02
CA SER A 20 -5.92 -18.67 2.26
C SER A 20 -4.71 -17.74 2.43
N GLN A 21 -4.12 -17.68 3.63
CA GLN A 21 -2.90 -16.91 3.86
C GLN A 21 -1.74 -17.44 3.01
N ASP A 22 -1.58 -18.76 2.91
CA ASP A 22 -0.51 -19.36 2.08
C ASP A 22 -0.66 -19.00 0.60
N GLN A 23 -1.90 -19.01 0.09
CA GLN A 23 -2.18 -18.59 -1.29
C GLN A 23 -1.93 -17.10 -1.49
N GLU A 24 -2.26 -16.26 -0.52
CA GLU A 24 -1.95 -14.83 -0.55
C GLU A 24 -0.45 -14.57 -0.58
N VAL A 25 0.32 -15.26 0.28
CA VAL A 25 1.78 -15.12 0.34
C VAL A 25 2.43 -15.55 -0.97
N GLU A 26 2.02 -16.69 -1.53
CA GLU A 26 2.57 -17.17 -2.80
C GLU A 26 2.25 -16.20 -3.95
N LEU A 27 1.03 -15.72 -4.01
CA LEU A 27 0.60 -14.72 -4.98
C LEU A 27 1.41 -13.42 -4.84
N GLY A 28 1.62 -12.96 -3.60
CA GLY A 28 2.45 -11.80 -3.31
C GLY A 28 3.89 -11.97 -3.78
N ARG A 29 4.47 -13.14 -3.51
CA ARG A 29 5.84 -13.49 -3.92
C ARG A 29 6.01 -13.47 -5.45
N GLU A 30 5.07 -14.08 -6.18
CA GLU A 30 5.09 -14.09 -7.64
C GLU A 30 4.98 -12.68 -8.24
N ASN A 31 4.06 -11.87 -7.71
CA ASN A 31 3.88 -10.51 -8.19
C ASN A 31 5.05 -9.61 -7.80
N ALA A 32 5.60 -9.76 -6.60
CA ALA A 32 6.78 -9.00 -6.18
C ALA A 32 7.99 -9.31 -7.08
N ALA A 33 8.19 -10.57 -7.47
CA ALA A 33 9.23 -10.94 -8.43
C ALA A 33 9.07 -10.23 -9.78
N GLN A 34 7.84 -10.13 -10.27
CA GLN A 34 7.54 -9.43 -11.52
C GLN A 34 7.71 -7.91 -11.38
N VAL A 35 7.20 -7.30 -10.31
CA VAL A 35 7.36 -5.87 -10.02
C VAL A 35 8.84 -5.51 -9.90
N ASN A 36 9.63 -6.30 -9.17
CA ASN A 36 11.06 -6.08 -8.99
C ASN A 36 11.86 -6.20 -10.31
N ALA A 37 11.37 -7.00 -11.27
CA ALA A 37 11.99 -7.10 -12.59
C ALA A 37 11.67 -5.88 -13.50
N GLN A 38 10.61 -5.15 -13.24
CA GLN A 38 10.13 -4.07 -14.10
C GLN A 38 10.39 -2.68 -13.53
N LEU A 39 10.32 -2.52 -12.21
CA LEU A 39 10.55 -1.25 -11.56
C LEU A 39 12.04 -1.04 -11.22
N PRO A 40 12.54 0.20 -11.27
CA PRO A 40 13.91 0.54 -10.91
C PRO A 40 14.09 0.49 -9.38
N ILE A 41 14.16 -0.73 -8.84
CA ILE A 41 14.38 -0.95 -7.41
C ILE A 41 15.77 -0.44 -7.00
N VAL A 42 15.81 0.30 -5.89
CA VAL A 42 17.08 0.81 -5.32
C VAL A 42 17.81 -0.32 -4.61
N ASN A 43 18.99 -0.67 -5.10
CA ASN A 43 19.85 -1.72 -4.55
C ASN A 43 20.97 -1.17 -3.66
N ASP A 44 20.92 0.11 -3.25
CA ASP A 44 21.85 0.68 -2.29
C ASP A 44 21.62 0.04 -0.91
N PRO A 45 22.61 -0.64 -0.33
CA PRO A 45 22.40 -1.44 0.89
C PRO A 45 22.03 -0.58 2.12
N VAL A 46 22.46 0.67 2.15
CA VAL A 46 22.11 1.60 3.25
C VAL A 46 20.65 2.01 3.13
N VAL A 47 20.19 2.33 1.91
CA VAL A 47 18.79 2.69 1.65
C VAL A 47 17.87 1.51 1.88
N ALA A 48 18.22 0.33 1.33
CA ALA A 48 17.45 -0.89 1.48
C ALA A 48 17.37 -1.34 2.95
N GLY A 49 18.48 -1.30 3.68
CA GLY A 49 18.51 -1.65 5.09
C GLY A 49 17.64 -0.73 5.94
N TYR A 50 17.75 0.58 5.75
CA TYR A 50 16.97 1.54 6.53
C TYR A 50 15.45 1.37 6.33
N ILE A 51 14.98 1.28 5.09
CA ILE A 51 13.53 1.13 4.82
C ILE A 51 13.01 -0.20 5.31
N GLN A 52 13.80 -1.28 5.22
CA GLN A 52 13.46 -2.60 5.75
C GLN A 52 13.32 -2.56 7.27
N GLU A 53 14.29 -1.99 8.00
CA GLU A 53 14.25 -1.88 9.45
C GLU A 53 13.07 -1.02 9.92
N LEU A 54 12.85 0.12 9.26
CA LEU A 54 11.77 1.04 9.58
C LEU A 54 10.40 0.38 9.40
N GLY A 55 10.17 -0.24 8.24
CA GLY A 55 8.92 -0.92 7.95
C GLY A 55 8.69 -2.13 8.87
N GLN A 56 9.72 -2.93 9.12
CA GLN A 56 9.65 -4.07 10.02
C GLN A 56 9.31 -3.66 11.47
N SER A 57 9.80 -2.51 11.93
CA SER A 57 9.49 -2.00 13.26
C SER A 57 8.00 -1.76 13.46
N ILE A 58 7.28 -1.31 12.41
CA ILE A 58 5.83 -1.08 12.40
C ILE A 58 5.09 -2.41 12.19
N ALA A 59 5.49 -3.19 11.18
CA ALA A 59 4.84 -4.45 10.82
C ALA A 59 4.83 -5.45 11.98
N SER A 60 5.89 -5.47 12.82
CA SER A 60 5.98 -6.29 14.04
C SER A 60 4.92 -5.97 15.11
N LYS A 61 4.19 -4.85 14.98
CA LYS A 61 3.13 -4.44 15.92
C LYS A 61 1.73 -4.76 15.42
N THR A 62 1.61 -5.32 14.22
CA THR A 62 0.34 -5.67 13.60
C THR A 62 -0.17 -7.04 14.00
N SER A 63 -1.43 -7.32 13.70
CA SER A 63 -2.02 -8.66 13.83
C SER A 63 -1.44 -9.68 12.84
N ARG A 64 -0.63 -9.23 11.87
CA ARG A 64 0.03 -10.06 10.86
C ARG A 64 1.56 -9.95 10.93
N ALA A 65 2.10 -9.85 12.15
CA ALA A 65 3.55 -9.79 12.40
C ALA A 65 4.28 -11.08 11.99
N ASP A 66 3.55 -12.17 11.77
CA ASP A 66 4.04 -13.48 11.30
C ASP A 66 4.35 -13.54 9.81
N LEU A 67 3.93 -12.54 9.01
CA LEU A 67 4.30 -12.46 7.61
C LEU A 67 5.79 -12.12 7.45
N ASP A 68 6.37 -12.61 6.35
CA ASP A 68 7.71 -12.20 5.92
C ASP A 68 7.61 -10.86 5.17
N TRP A 69 7.83 -9.77 5.90
CA TRP A 69 7.67 -8.42 5.39
C TRP A 69 8.88 -7.92 4.62
N HIS A 70 8.64 -7.39 3.43
CA HIS A 70 9.66 -6.87 2.53
C HIS A 70 9.35 -5.42 2.14
N PHE A 71 10.32 -4.53 2.31
CA PHE A 71 10.19 -3.11 2.01
C PHE A 71 11.20 -2.69 0.94
N TYR A 72 10.72 -2.01 -0.09
CA TYR A 72 11.51 -1.60 -1.24
C TYR A 72 11.41 -0.10 -1.48
N VAL A 73 12.50 0.50 -1.98
CA VAL A 73 12.48 1.86 -2.52
C VAL A 73 12.54 1.76 -4.05
N VAL A 74 11.62 2.46 -4.71
CA VAL A 74 11.55 2.56 -6.17
C VAL A 74 12.17 3.89 -6.60
N ASN A 75 13.16 3.88 -7.48
CA ASN A 75 13.84 5.09 -7.98
C ASN A 75 12.96 5.81 -9.02
N THR A 76 11.91 6.47 -8.57
CA THR A 76 11.02 7.32 -9.38
C THR A 76 10.69 8.61 -8.66
N THR A 77 10.46 9.70 -9.41
CA THR A 77 10.10 11.01 -8.87
C THR A 77 8.64 11.15 -8.48
N GLN A 78 7.79 10.19 -8.86
CA GLN A 78 6.39 10.19 -8.48
C GLN A 78 6.25 10.03 -6.97
N VAL A 79 5.40 10.84 -6.35
CA VAL A 79 5.04 10.69 -4.95
C VAL A 79 4.00 9.59 -4.86
N ASN A 80 4.43 8.41 -4.42
CA ASN A 80 3.53 7.27 -4.24
C ASN A 80 4.17 6.21 -3.33
N ALA A 81 3.33 5.36 -2.76
CA ALA A 81 3.68 4.09 -2.17
C ALA A 81 2.59 3.08 -2.51
N PHE A 82 2.86 1.79 -2.42
CA PHE A 82 1.87 0.75 -2.62
C PHE A 82 2.30 -0.56 -1.96
N ALA A 83 1.31 -1.39 -1.65
CA ALA A 83 1.54 -2.71 -1.09
C ALA A 83 0.96 -3.81 -1.99
N LEU A 84 1.66 -4.96 -2.01
CA LEU A 84 1.15 -6.20 -2.58
C LEU A 84 0.73 -7.15 -1.45
N PRO A 85 -0.14 -8.14 -1.70
CA PRO A 85 -0.44 -9.16 -0.72
C PRO A 85 0.81 -9.85 -0.17
N GLY A 86 0.68 -10.45 1.01
CA GLY A 86 1.76 -11.25 1.58
C GLY A 86 2.93 -10.47 2.19
N GLY A 87 2.81 -9.13 2.33
CA GLY A 87 3.79 -8.34 3.08
C GLY A 87 4.83 -7.58 2.24
N TYR A 88 4.58 -7.33 0.98
CA TYR A 88 5.48 -6.57 0.11
C TYR A 88 5.04 -5.11 -0.01
N VAL A 89 5.89 -4.17 0.42
CA VAL A 89 5.60 -2.74 0.44
C VAL A 89 6.66 -1.97 -0.37
N TYR A 90 6.21 -1.05 -1.20
CA TYR A 90 7.04 -0.25 -2.08
C TYR A 90 6.84 1.23 -1.81
N VAL A 91 7.93 1.97 -1.67
CA VAL A 91 7.91 3.42 -1.46
C VAL A 91 8.72 4.09 -2.55
N ASN A 92 8.12 5.03 -3.23
CA ASN A 92 8.81 5.80 -4.26
C ASN A 92 9.79 6.80 -3.65
N ARG A 93 10.93 6.98 -4.31
CA ARG A 93 11.91 8.02 -3.99
C ARG A 93 11.24 9.40 -3.85
N GLY A 94 10.32 9.74 -4.76
CA GLY A 94 9.62 11.03 -4.74
C GLY A 94 8.84 11.26 -3.45
N LEU A 95 8.27 10.23 -2.83
CA LEU A 95 7.60 10.35 -1.53
C LEU A 95 8.61 10.60 -0.41
N ILE A 96 9.72 9.84 -0.38
CA ILE A 96 10.79 10.02 0.62
C ILE A 96 11.37 11.43 0.55
N GLU A 97 11.60 11.94 -0.65
CA GLU A 97 12.10 13.31 -0.86
C GLU A 97 11.09 14.39 -0.45
N THR A 98 9.79 14.10 -0.54
CA THR A 98 8.71 15.03 -0.19
C THR A 98 8.46 15.06 1.32
N ALA A 99 8.54 13.93 2.02
CA ALA A 99 8.36 13.89 3.47
C ALA A 99 9.37 14.81 4.18
N ASP A 100 8.88 15.69 5.04
CA ASP A 100 9.72 16.63 5.79
C ASP A 100 10.30 15.99 7.07
N HIS A 101 9.52 15.12 7.73
CA HIS A 101 9.87 14.42 8.96
C HIS A 101 9.71 12.91 8.86
N LEU A 102 10.31 12.19 9.81
CA LEU A 102 10.24 10.72 9.87
C LEU A 102 8.81 10.22 10.04
N ASP A 103 8.00 10.91 10.83
CA ASP A 103 6.63 10.49 11.12
C ASP A 103 5.73 10.46 9.87
N GLU A 104 5.94 11.34 8.89
CA GLU A 104 5.24 11.30 7.61
C GLU A 104 5.60 10.04 6.79
N LEU A 105 6.87 9.64 6.81
CA LEU A 105 7.28 8.38 6.17
C LEU A 105 6.75 7.16 6.93
N THR A 106 6.81 7.15 8.26
CA THR A 106 6.24 6.05 9.06
C THR A 106 4.72 6.02 8.96
N GLY A 107 4.07 7.16 8.83
CA GLY A 107 2.64 7.27 8.54
C GLY A 107 2.27 6.61 7.22
N THR A 108 3.05 6.89 6.16
CA THR A 108 2.88 6.21 4.86
C THR A 108 3.04 4.70 4.98
N LEU A 109 4.15 4.25 5.60
CA LEU A 109 4.40 2.82 5.78
C LEU A 109 3.29 2.16 6.59
N GLY A 110 2.81 2.82 7.65
CA GLY A 110 1.71 2.33 8.47
C GLY A 110 0.41 2.17 7.69
N HIS A 111 0.10 3.11 6.80
CA HIS A 111 -1.04 3.05 5.89
C HIS A 111 -0.93 1.87 4.91
N GLU A 112 0.23 1.70 4.24
CA GLU A 112 0.46 0.57 3.33
C GLU A 112 0.42 -0.79 4.05
N ILE A 113 1.03 -0.87 5.22
CA ILE A 113 0.93 -2.04 6.10
C ILE A 113 -0.53 -2.30 6.46
N GLY A 114 -1.32 -1.26 6.74
CA GLY A 114 -2.76 -1.36 7.00
C GLY A 114 -3.53 -2.03 5.86
N HIS A 115 -3.22 -1.70 4.61
CA HIS A 115 -3.81 -2.37 3.44
C HIS A 115 -3.52 -3.88 3.41
N VAL A 116 -2.31 -4.29 3.76
CA VAL A 116 -1.94 -5.71 3.84
C VAL A 116 -2.61 -6.40 5.03
N VAL A 117 -2.64 -5.76 6.19
CA VAL A 117 -3.28 -6.29 7.41
C VAL A 117 -4.75 -6.55 7.15
N GLU A 118 -5.46 -5.61 6.54
CA GLU A 118 -6.86 -5.70 6.16
C GLU A 118 -7.12 -6.55 4.92
N ARG A 119 -6.07 -7.02 4.24
CA ARG A 119 -6.14 -7.86 3.04
C ARG A 119 -6.95 -7.23 1.90
N HIS A 120 -6.87 -5.90 1.72
CA HIS A 120 -7.71 -5.16 0.77
C HIS A 120 -7.56 -5.69 -0.66
N ALA A 121 -6.33 -5.93 -1.12
CA ALA A 121 -6.09 -6.49 -2.46
C ALA A 121 -6.74 -7.87 -2.65
N VAL A 122 -6.65 -8.75 -1.65
CA VAL A 122 -7.27 -10.08 -1.68
C VAL A 122 -8.80 -9.96 -1.73
N LYS A 123 -9.39 -9.12 -0.88
CA LYS A 123 -10.84 -8.86 -0.86
C LYS A 123 -11.35 -8.35 -2.22
N GLN A 124 -10.58 -7.48 -2.86
CA GLN A 124 -10.90 -6.95 -4.20
C GLN A 124 -10.83 -8.05 -5.27
N MET A 125 -9.82 -8.92 -5.22
CA MET A 125 -9.70 -10.06 -6.13
C MET A 125 -10.87 -11.04 -5.98
N GLU A 126 -11.21 -11.41 -4.75
CA GLU A 126 -12.36 -12.28 -4.46
C GLU A 126 -13.68 -11.67 -4.96
N LYS A 127 -13.85 -10.36 -4.79
CA LYS A 127 -15.01 -9.63 -5.30
C LYS A 127 -15.05 -9.65 -6.84
N ALA A 128 -13.92 -9.42 -7.50
CA ALA A 128 -13.82 -9.47 -8.96
C ALA A 128 -14.15 -10.86 -9.52
N GLN A 129 -13.65 -11.91 -8.86
CA GLN A 129 -13.98 -13.31 -9.23
C GLN A 129 -15.46 -13.61 -9.08
N LYS A 130 -16.10 -13.20 -7.98
CA LYS A 130 -17.52 -13.41 -7.72
C LYS A 130 -18.44 -12.69 -8.74
N THR A 131 -17.99 -11.57 -9.26
CA THR A 131 -18.77 -10.76 -10.22
C THR A 131 -18.52 -11.12 -11.68
N ASN A 132 -17.69 -12.14 -11.98
CA ASN A 132 -17.26 -12.50 -13.34
C ASN A 132 -16.72 -11.31 -14.15
N ILE A 133 -16.24 -10.29 -13.48
CA ILE A 133 -15.61 -9.14 -14.11
C ILE A 133 -14.18 -9.54 -14.48
N GLY A 134 -13.97 -9.83 -15.76
CA GLY A 134 -12.62 -10.11 -16.27
C GLY A 134 -11.70 -8.89 -16.08
N ILE A 135 -10.43 -9.15 -15.98
CA ILE A 135 -9.32 -8.19 -15.74
C ILE A 135 -9.41 -6.94 -16.64
N GLY A 136 -9.74 -7.11 -17.93
CA GLY A 136 -9.86 -6.00 -18.86
C GLY A 136 -10.99 -5.03 -18.52
N VAL A 137 -12.06 -5.50 -17.89
CA VAL A 137 -13.16 -4.65 -17.43
C VAL A 137 -12.78 -3.92 -16.15
N LEU A 138 -12.03 -4.57 -15.26
CA LEU A 138 -11.51 -3.93 -14.04
C LEU A 138 -10.57 -2.77 -14.39
N CYS A 139 -9.67 -2.96 -15.34
CA CYS A 139 -8.78 -1.92 -15.86
C CYS A 139 -9.54 -0.75 -16.50
N SER A 140 -10.63 -1.00 -17.21
CA SER A 140 -11.41 0.05 -17.84
C SER A 140 -12.26 0.85 -16.85
N LEU A 141 -12.58 0.27 -15.69
CA LEU A 141 -13.36 0.94 -14.63
C LEU A 141 -12.52 1.74 -13.66
N THR A 142 -11.21 1.46 -13.58
CA THR A 142 -10.33 2.05 -12.57
C THR A 142 -9.24 2.84 -13.27
N ASN A 143 -9.20 3.75 -13.97
CA ASN A 143 -8.14 4.56 -14.62
C ASN A 143 -6.66 4.20 -14.32
N ILE A 144 -6.44 3.20 -13.46
CA ILE A 144 -5.10 2.75 -13.02
C ILE A 144 -4.27 2.24 -14.18
N CYS A 145 -4.90 1.57 -15.15
CA CYS A 145 -4.23 1.07 -16.34
C CYS A 145 -3.72 2.17 -17.27
N HIS A 146 -4.08 3.41 -17.03
CA HIS A 146 -3.61 4.58 -17.77
C HIS A 146 -2.43 5.30 -17.10
N SER A 147 -2.08 4.98 -15.85
CA SER A 147 -0.85 5.47 -15.22
C SER A 147 0.36 4.64 -15.67
N GLY A 148 1.55 5.23 -15.75
CA GLY A 148 2.77 4.50 -16.15
C GLY A 148 3.06 3.30 -15.24
N LEU A 149 2.80 3.42 -13.92
CA LEU A 149 2.90 2.31 -12.97
C LEU A 149 1.78 1.29 -13.14
N GLY A 150 0.54 1.74 -13.40
CA GLY A 150 -0.60 0.86 -13.66
C GLY A 150 -0.43 0.07 -14.94
N GLN A 151 0.15 0.64 -16.00
CA GLN A 151 0.46 -0.07 -17.24
C GLN A 151 1.54 -1.13 -17.04
N ALA A 152 2.59 -0.84 -16.27
CA ALA A 152 3.60 -1.83 -15.91
C ALA A 152 2.97 -2.99 -15.13
N ALA A 153 2.11 -2.71 -14.18
CA ALA A 153 1.42 -3.72 -13.38
C ALA A 153 0.44 -4.59 -14.18
N VAL A 154 -0.27 -4.01 -15.15
CA VAL A 154 -1.15 -4.75 -16.06
C VAL A 154 -0.34 -5.66 -16.98
N GLN A 155 0.82 -5.23 -17.47
CA GLN A 155 1.72 -6.06 -18.26
C GLN A 155 2.32 -7.22 -17.46
N VAL A 156 2.45 -7.05 -16.13
CA VAL A 156 2.94 -8.07 -15.20
C VAL A 156 1.90 -9.17 -14.90
N GLY A 157 0.71 -9.09 -15.49
CA GLY A 157 -0.36 -10.07 -15.22
C GLY A 157 -0.98 -9.89 -13.83
N GLY A 158 -0.60 -8.86 -13.13
CA GLY A 158 -1.12 -8.50 -11.82
C GLY A 158 -2.33 -7.58 -11.92
N THR A 159 -3.45 -8.06 -11.75
CA THR A 159 -4.72 -7.56 -12.23
C THR A 159 -5.60 -6.92 -11.19
N ALA A 160 -5.40 -7.23 -9.93
CA ALA A 160 -6.26 -6.73 -8.86
C ALA A 160 -5.53 -5.80 -7.88
N TYR A 161 -4.24 -5.72 -7.96
CA TYR A 161 -3.43 -5.00 -6.98
C TYR A 161 -3.53 -3.48 -7.06
N PHE A 162 -3.85 -2.99 -8.24
CA PHE A 162 -3.95 -1.55 -8.52
C PHE A 162 -5.40 -1.12 -8.75
N ALA A 163 -6.37 -1.95 -8.35
CA ALA A 163 -7.74 -1.48 -8.25
C ALA A 163 -7.78 -0.35 -7.21
N ARG A 164 -8.36 0.78 -7.59
CA ARG A 164 -8.56 1.91 -6.68
C ARG A 164 -9.24 1.43 -5.40
N ASN A 165 -8.62 1.68 -4.27
CA ASN A 165 -9.18 1.35 -2.97
C ASN A 165 -10.51 2.07 -2.77
N SER A 166 -11.46 1.39 -2.15
CA SER A 166 -12.70 2.05 -1.75
C SER A 166 -12.45 3.01 -0.58
N ARG A 167 -13.34 3.98 -0.39
CA ARG A 167 -13.27 4.88 0.77
C ARG A 167 -13.20 4.11 2.10
N LEU A 168 -13.88 2.98 2.18
CA LEU A 168 -13.86 2.14 3.37
C LEU A 168 -12.50 1.49 3.57
N ASP A 169 -11.89 0.97 2.50
CA ASP A 169 -10.55 0.37 2.54
C ASP A 169 -9.53 1.40 3.03
N GLU A 170 -9.63 2.65 2.54
CA GLU A 170 -8.75 3.74 2.96
C GLU A 170 -8.92 4.08 4.45
N LEU A 171 -10.16 4.19 4.94
CA LEU A 171 -10.43 4.45 6.35
C LEU A 171 -9.94 3.31 7.26
N GLN A 172 -10.01 2.07 6.81
CA GLN A 172 -9.48 0.92 7.53
C GLN A 172 -7.96 0.95 7.56
N ALA A 173 -7.30 1.23 6.42
CA ALA A 173 -5.85 1.36 6.34
C ALA A 173 -5.32 2.51 7.21
N ASP A 174 -5.99 3.67 7.20
CA ASP A 174 -5.67 4.80 8.10
C ASP A 174 -5.77 4.41 9.57
N SER A 175 -6.85 3.71 9.94
CA SER A 175 -7.08 3.29 11.33
C SER A 175 -6.02 2.30 11.81
N GLU A 176 -5.70 1.30 11.00
CA GLU A 176 -4.62 0.33 11.26
C GLU A 176 -3.27 1.04 11.32
N GLY A 177 -3.00 1.94 10.38
CA GLY A 177 -1.78 2.72 10.34
C GLY A 177 -1.56 3.53 11.61
N VAL A 178 -2.54 4.33 12.03
CA VAL A 178 -2.49 5.14 13.25
C VAL A 178 -2.18 4.28 14.48
N VAL A 179 -2.85 3.16 14.64
CA VAL A 179 -2.67 2.25 15.78
C VAL A 179 -1.27 1.62 15.76
N ASN A 180 -0.84 1.07 14.62
CA ASN A 180 0.40 0.32 14.54
C ASN A 180 1.65 1.22 14.57
N VAL A 181 1.59 2.41 13.97
CA VAL A 181 2.64 3.43 14.04
C VAL A 181 2.85 3.88 15.50
N SER A 182 1.74 4.15 16.24
CA SER A 182 1.83 4.54 17.65
C SER A 182 2.41 3.42 18.52
N ARG A 183 2.03 2.16 18.30
CA ARG A 183 2.59 0.99 19.00
C ARG A 183 4.07 0.77 18.70
N ALA A 184 4.52 1.18 17.53
CA ALA A 184 5.94 1.17 17.16
C ALA A 184 6.72 2.35 17.76
N GLY A 185 6.05 3.30 18.41
CA GLY A 185 6.68 4.45 19.10
C GLY A 185 6.88 5.68 18.22
N TYR A 186 6.36 5.68 17.00
CA TYR A 186 6.36 6.84 16.10
C TYR A 186 5.11 7.69 16.27
N ASP A 187 5.19 8.97 15.90
CA ASP A 187 4.05 9.88 16.01
C ASP A 187 2.97 9.53 14.98
N PRO A 188 1.78 9.09 15.41
CA PRO A 188 0.71 8.76 14.48
C PRO A 188 0.14 9.96 13.73
N ARG A 189 0.47 11.21 14.13
CA ARG A 189 0.11 12.43 13.40
C ARG A 189 0.77 12.50 12.03
N GLY A 190 1.84 11.76 11.81
CA GLY A 190 2.48 11.66 10.51
C GLY A 190 1.52 11.25 9.37
N ILE A 191 0.44 10.49 9.65
CA ILE A 191 -0.58 10.14 8.65
C ILE A 191 -1.37 11.37 8.20
N PRO A 192 -2.10 12.09 9.08
CA PRO A 192 -2.82 13.29 8.65
C PRO A 192 -1.90 14.42 8.19
N ASP A 193 -0.68 14.52 8.71
CA ASP A 193 0.29 15.54 8.30
C ASP A 193 0.80 15.27 6.89
N LEU A 194 1.11 14.03 6.54
CA LEU A 194 1.39 13.65 5.15
C LEU A 194 0.23 14.04 4.22
N PHE A 195 -1.01 13.77 4.59
CA PHE A 195 -2.16 14.11 3.77
C PHE A 195 -2.27 15.61 3.53
N ARG A 196 -2.03 16.43 4.56
CA ARG A 196 -1.97 17.89 4.43
C ARG A 196 -0.85 18.34 3.51
N LEU A 197 0.33 17.73 3.64
CA LEU A 197 1.48 17.99 2.78
C LEU A 197 1.16 17.64 1.31
N LEU A 198 0.58 16.48 1.04
CA LEU A 198 0.21 16.06 -0.31
C LEU A 198 -0.87 16.94 -0.94
N LEU A 199 -1.86 17.40 -0.18
CA LEU A 199 -2.85 18.37 -0.67
C LEU A 199 -2.18 19.69 -1.07
N LYS A 200 -1.23 20.17 -0.27
CA LYS A 200 -0.44 21.37 -0.58
C LYS A 200 0.41 21.15 -1.84
N GLU A 201 1.13 20.03 -1.93
CA GLU A 201 1.93 19.70 -3.12
C GLU A 201 1.06 19.61 -4.39
N ARG A 202 -0.18 19.14 -4.28
CA ARG A 202 -1.11 19.06 -5.41
C ARG A 202 -1.44 20.43 -6.01
N GLU A 203 -1.46 21.48 -5.22
CA GLU A 203 -1.69 22.85 -5.71
C GLU A 203 -0.51 23.36 -6.55
N TYR A 204 0.72 22.96 -6.21
CA TYR A 204 1.94 23.47 -6.86
C TYR A 204 2.50 22.53 -7.92
N GLN A 205 2.42 21.22 -7.71
CA GLN A 205 2.99 20.17 -8.56
C GLN A 205 2.01 18.99 -8.75
N PRO A 206 0.83 19.21 -9.35
CA PRO A 206 -0.22 18.20 -9.43
C PRO A 206 0.25 16.89 -10.07
N THR A 207 1.05 16.94 -11.12
CA THR A 207 1.55 15.73 -11.81
C THR A 207 2.48 14.87 -10.96
N LYS A 208 3.15 15.46 -9.97
CA LYS A 208 4.07 14.73 -9.09
C LYS A 208 3.33 13.83 -8.10
N VAL A 209 2.16 14.28 -7.64
CA VAL A 209 1.35 13.62 -6.60
C VAL A 209 0.11 12.93 -7.16
N GLU A 210 -0.16 13.03 -8.48
CA GLU A 210 -1.35 12.46 -9.11
C GLU A 210 -1.47 10.94 -8.87
N GLY A 211 -0.35 10.21 -8.91
CA GLY A 211 -0.29 8.77 -8.63
C GLY A 211 -0.90 8.43 -7.28
N TRP A 212 -0.50 9.15 -6.23
CA TRP A 212 -1.05 8.94 -4.89
C TRP A 212 -2.58 9.10 -4.87
N PHE A 213 -3.09 10.20 -5.41
CA PHE A 213 -4.54 10.48 -5.39
C PHE A 213 -5.36 9.54 -6.29
N MET A 214 -4.72 8.89 -7.27
CA MET A 214 -5.38 7.85 -8.07
C MET A 214 -5.54 6.55 -7.29
N ASP A 215 -4.54 6.16 -6.53
CA ASP A 215 -4.51 4.91 -5.80
C ASP A 215 -5.19 5.04 -4.42
N HIS A 216 -5.00 6.20 -3.78
CA HIS A 216 -5.52 6.55 -2.45
C HIS A 216 -6.39 7.80 -2.50
N PRO A 217 -7.70 7.68 -2.75
CA PRO A 217 -8.60 8.83 -2.75
C PRO A 217 -8.53 9.58 -1.42
N LEU A 218 -8.02 10.80 -1.46
CA LEU A 218 -7.91 11.65 -0.29
C LEU A 218 -9.13 12.56 -0.20
N GLU A 219 -9.80 12.48 0.94
CA GLU A 219 -10.91 13.35 1.32
C GLU A 219 -10.58 14.03 2.65
N GLU A 220 -11.02 15.25 2.84
CA GLU A 220 -10.87 15.97 4.12
C GLU A 220 -11.38 15.15 5.31
N ALA A 221 -12.41 14.34 5.09
CA ALA A 221 -12.95 13.43 6.10
C ALA A 221 -11.95 12.38 6.60
N ARG A 222 -10.97 11.95 5.78
CA ARG A 222 -9.91 11.02 6.20
C ARG A 222 -8.97 11.68 7.20
N ILE A 223 -8.57 12.92 6.94
CA ILE A 223 -7.71 13.71 7.85
C ILE A 223 -8.42 13.86 9.21
N GLN A 224 -9.67 14.31 9.19
CA GLN A 224 -10.46 14.49 10.42
C GLN A 224 -10.65 13.18 11.18
N ARG A 225 -10.87 12.07 10.48
CA ARG A 225 -11.02 10.76 11.10
C ARG A 225 -9.71 10.26 11.72
N ALA A 226 -8.57 10.43 11.04
CA ALA A 226 -7.26 10.10 11.59
C ALA A 226 -6.95 10.91 12.85
N ASP A 227 -7.18 12.24 12.82
CA ASP A 227 -7.02 13.10 13.99
C ASP A 227 -7.90 12.65 15.16
N GLN A 228 -9.15 12.25 14.91
CA GLN A 228 -10.07 11.76 15.93
C GLN A 228 -9.58 10.44 16.55
N ILE A 229 -9.14 9.49 15.74
CA ILE A 229 -8.59 8.22 16.22
C ILE A 229 -7.39 8.48 17.12
N ILE A 230 -6.48 9.38 16.73
CA ILE A 230 -5.29 9.73 17.50
C ILE A 230 -5.68 10.28 18.88
N ILE A 231 -6.70 11.15 18.98
CA ILE A 231 -7.18 11.71 20.24
C ILE A 231 -7.76 10.61 21.15
N GLU A 232 -8.43 9.62 20.56
CA GLU A 232 -9.08 8.53 21.28
C GLU A 232 -8.11 7.42 21.70
N LEU A 233 -6.91 7.34 21.08
CA LEU A 233 -5.92 6.29 21.35
C LEU A 233 -5.42 6.33 22.79
N PRO A 234 -5.52 5.22 23.54
CA PRO A 234 -4.94 5.14 24.89
C PRO A 234 -3.42 5.35 24.87
N GLU A 235 -2.75 4.85 23.85
CA GLU A 235 -1.31 4.95 23.63
C GLU A 235 -0.85 6.39 23.42
N ALA A 236 -1.71 7.27 22.91
CA ALA A 236 -1.38 8.69 22.73
C ALA A 236 -1.34 9.49 24.05
N ARG A 237 -1.90 8.93 25.13
CA ARG A 237 -1.98 9.60 26.43
C ARG A 237 -0.65 9.50 27.20
N GLY A 238 0.13 10.58 27.14
CA GLY A 238 1.37 10.70 27.93
C GLY A 238 2.60 10.03 27.34
N ASN A 239 2.50 9.36 26.19
CA ASN A 239 3.64 8.83 25.48
C ASN A 239 4.39 9.92 24.70
N LYS A 240 5.72 9.83 24.70
CA LYS A 240 6.55 10.62 23.79
C LYS A 240 6.81 9.81 22.55
N PHE A 241 6.24 10.23 21.44
CA PHE A 241 6.47 9.62 20.14
C PHE A 241 7.68 10.23 19.45
N LEU A 242 8.33 9.42 18.62
CA LEU A 242 9.40 9.88 17.75
C LEU A 242 8.77 10.55 16.51
N VAL A 243 8.98 11.87 16.40
CA VAL A 243 8.52 12.67 15.26
C VAL A 243 9.57 12.68 14.17
N ASP A 244 10.85 12.82 14.54
CA ASP A 244 11.94 12.97 13.59
C ASP A 244 13.26 12.45 14.14
N SER A 245 14.23 12.18 13.25
CA SER A 245 15.55 11.69 13.67
C SER A 245 16.67 12.10 12.71
N PRO A 246 17.90 12.27 13.22
CA PRO A 246 19.07 12.49 12.37
C PRO A 246 19.31 11.34 11.38
N GLN A 247 18.93 10.11 11.74
CA GLN A 247 19.07 8.93 10.90
C GLN A 247 18.14 9.01 9.67
N PHE A 248 16.92 9.52 9.85
CA PHE A 248 16.00 9.78 8.75
C PHE A 248 16.58 10.81 7.78
N HIS A 249 17.14 11.91 8.28
CA HIS A 249 17.75 12.91 7.40
C HIS A 249 18.99 12.39 6.68
N ALA A 250 19.80 11.55 7.33
CA ALA A 250 20.91 10.88 6.67
C ALA A 250 20.44 9.92 5.55
N PHE A 251 19.39 9.16 5.82
CA PHE A 251 18.72 8.30 4.84
C PHE A 251 18.15 9.12 3.66
N LYS A 252 17.38 10.18 3.94
CA LYS A 252 16.81 11.09 2.93
C LYS A 252 17.91 11.70 2.04
N ASN A 253 19.01 12.15 2.63
CA ASN A 253 20.17 12.68 1.90
C ASN A 253 20.81 11.59 1.02
N ARG A 254 20.91 10.33 1.50
CA ARG A 254 21.42 9.21 0.70
C ARG A 254 20.52 8.92 -0.47
N VAL A 255 19.19 8.93 -0.28
CA VAL A 255 18.19 8.76 -1.36
C VAL A 255 18.31 9.89 -2.38
N ALA A 256 18.44 11.14 -1.96
CA ALA A 256 18.63 12.29 -2.85
C ALA A 256 19.93 12.21 -3.67
N ALA A 257 20.97 11.57 -3.14
CA ALA A 257 22.25 11.37 -3.83
C ALA A 257 22.26 10.19 -4.81
N LEU A 258 21.20 9.40 -4.91
CA LEU A 258 21.08 8.30 -5.88
C LEU A 258 21.12 8.85 -7.32
N PRO A 259 21.57 8.05 -8.30
CA PRO A 259 21.46 8.40 -9.71
C PRO A 259 20.04 8.85 -10.07
N ALA A 260 19.93 9.75 -11.06
CA ALA A 260 18.62 10.21 -11.53
C ALA A 260 17.73 9.02 -11.92
N PRO A 261 16.42 9.09 -11.61
CA PRO A 261 15.50 8.06 -12.03
C PRO A 261 15.57 7.82 -13.54
N PRO A 262 15.42 6.57 -14.01
CA PRO A 262 15.30 6.29 -15.44
C PRO A 262 14.18 7.14 -16.05
N ARG A 263 14.42 7.67 -17.25
CA ARG A 263 13.34 8.39 -17.97
C ARG A 263 12.20 7.41 -18.21
N GLN A 264 11.03 7.74 -17.71
CA GLN A 264 9.82 7.01 -18.09
C GLN A 264 9.57 7.30 -19.58
N VAL A 265 9.78 6.31 -20.42
CA VAL A 265 9.34 6.37 -21.83
C VAL A 265 7.83 6.25 -21.80
N PRO A 266 7.06 7.24 -22.32
CA PRO A 266 5.61 7.07 -22.42
C PRO A 266 5.31 5.80 -23.20
N ALA A 267 4.48 4.91 -22.67
CA ALA A 267 4.03 3.75 -23.41
C ALA A 267 3.32 4.23 -24.69
N GLY A 268 3.95 3.98 -25.85
CA GLY A 268 3.39 4.37 -27.14
C GLY A 268 4.16 5.44 -27.91
N ALA A 269 5.39 5.79 -27.54
CA ALA A 269 6.29 6.49 -28.46
C ALA A 269 6.86 5.47 -29.46
N PRO A 270 6.75 5.70 -30.80
CA PRO A 270 7.21 4.82 -31.84
C PRO A 270 8.74 4.66 -31.84
#